data_b8245078c513e18099f6e46f2d1802ed
#
_entry.id   b8245078c513e18099f6e46f2d1802ed
#
_cell.length_a   1.000
_cell.length_b   1.000
_cell.length_c   1.000
_cell.angle_alpha   90.00
_cell.angle_beta   90.00
_cell.angle_gamma   90.00
#
_symmetry.space_group_name_H-M   'P 1'
#
loop_
_entity.id
_entity.type
_entity.pdbx_description
1 polymer ?
#
loop_
_entity_poly.entity_id
_entity_poly.type
_entity_poly.pdbx_seq_one_letter_code
_entity_poly.pdbx_strand_id
1 'polypeptide(L)'
;MQEAYIVAYGRSAAAKAKQGALFHERPDDVAAKVLQGVLKRIDGKFNKNMIEDVIVGTAFPEGLQGQNIARTIALRAGLSDTVPGQTVNRYCSSGLQTIAIAANQIMAGQGDILVAGGVELMSAVPMGGNEPTNNPTLQYDDIGASYPMGLTAENVASQFDVSREDQDAYAVRSHQRAYDAQRDGRFKDEIIPIQVNSVEYTNAGPKVHTNIFDQDEFIRPDTTMEALAKLRTVFKADGTVTAGTSAPLSDGAGFVVLMSGDTVKELGVTPIARFVGFKAVGVDPKIMGIGPAYAIPEVLSLSNLSVEDIDLIELNEAFASQTIASIKEVGLDISRTNVNGGAIALGHPLGATGAMLTARLLNEMGRRPDSRYGMVTMCIGVGMGAAAIFEYVR
;
A
#
# COMPACT_ATOMS: atom_id res chain seq x y z
N MET A 1 22.85 -12.44 12.60
CA MET A 1 22.08 -11.25 12.16
C MET A 1 21.06 -10.94 13.24
N GLN A 2 20.89 -9.67 13.56
CA GLN A 2 19.81 -9.23 14.44
C GLN A 2 18.44 -9.50 13.77
N GLU A 3 17.40 -9.62 14.58
CA GLU A 3 16.03 -9.71 14.07
C GLU A 3 15.40 -8.33 14.08
N ALA A 4 14.58 -8.04 13.06
CA ALA A 4 13.85 -6.79 12.95
C ALA A 4 12.35 -7.05 13.23
N TYR A 5 11.79 -6.31 14.18
CA TYR A 5 10.41 -6.44 14.62
C TYR A 5 9.61 -5.17 14.33
N ILE A 6 8.41 -5.33 13.80
CA ILE A 6 7.41 -4.27 13.77
C ILE A 6 6.77 -4.20 15.16
N VAL A 7 6.79 -3.02 15.77
CA VAL A 7 6.25 -2.76 17.11
C VAL A 7 5.03 -1.83 17.11
N ALA A 8 4.83 -1.08 16.04
CA ALA A 8 3.64 -0.29 15.80
C ALA A 8 3.37 -0.16 14.30
N TYR A 9 2.12 -0.03 13.93
CA TYR A 9 1.67 0.20 12.54
C TYR A 9 0.43 1.07 12.52
N GLY A 10 0.14 1.66 11.39
CA GLY A 10 -1.12 2.35 11.14
C GLY A 10 -1.16 2.99 9.77
N ARG A 11 -2.37 3.31 9.31
CA ARG A 11 -2.62 3.99 8.05
C ARG A 11 -3.68 5.08 8.20
N SER A 12 -3.73 6.02 7.29
CA SER A 12 -4.95 6.79 7.10
C SER A 12 -6.06 5.90 6.52
N ALA A 13 -7.30 6.32 6.59
CA ALA A 13 -8.26 5.88 5.61
C ALA A 13 -7.81 6.33 4.21
N ALA A 14 -8.29 5.66 3.15
CA ALA A 14 -8.02 6.04 1.77
C ALA A 14 -9.13 6.97 1.25
N ALA A 15 -8.73 8.12 0.71
CA ALA A 15 -9.64 9.12 0.17
C ALA A 15 -9.65 9.11 -1.37
N LYS A 16 -10.78 9.52 -1.94
CA LYS A 16 -10.93 9.70 -3.39
C LYS A 16 -10.08 10.86 -3.88
N ALA A 17 -9.17 10.60 -4.80
CA ALA A 17 -8.37 11.67 -5.39
C ALA A 17 -9.25 12.73 -6.03
N LYS A 18 -8.92 14.00 -5.82
CA LYS A 18 -9.58 15.21 -6.35
C LYS A 18 -11.03 15.45 -5.89
N GLN A 19 -11.57 14.61 -5.00
CA GLN A 19 -12.96 14.70 -4.52
C GLN A 19 -13.13 14.36 -3.03
N GLY A 20 -12.21 13.55 -2.47
CA GLY A 20 -12.31 13.02 -1.11
C GLY A 20 -11.79 13.97 -0.04
N ALA A 21 -11.83 13.49 1.18
CA ALA A 21 -11.49 14.26 2.38
C ALA A 21 -10.05 14.80 2.39
N LEU A 22 -9.12 14.19 1.65
CA LEU A 22 -7.71 14.61 1.59
C LEU A 22 -7.39 15.55 0.44
N PHE A 23 -8.36 15.93 -0.39
CA PHE A 23 -8.11 16.72 -1.61
C PHE A 23 -7.40 18.07 -1.35
N HIS A 24 -7.71 18.73 -0.25
CA HIS A 24 -7.14 20.03 0.10
C HIS A 24 -6.00 19.94 1.12
N GLU A 25 -5.63 18.72 1.53
CA GLU A 25 -4.54 18.50 2.49
C GLU A 25 -3.18 18.41 1.76
N ARG A 26 -2.12 18.72 2.50
CA ARG A 26 -0.75 18.52 2.01
C ARG A 26 -0.27 17.08 2.30
N PRO A 27 0.46 16.42 1.39
CA PRO A 27 0.97 15.05 1.61
C PRO A 27 1.83 14.92 2.87
N ASP A 28 2.71 15.88 3.11
CA ASP A 28 3.59 15.92 4.28
C ASP A 28 2.82 16.11 5.60
N ASP A 29 1.75 16.90 5.62
CA ASP A 29 0.88 17.06 6.79
C ASP A 29 0.06 15.82 7.07
N VAL A 30 -0.55 15.20 6.05
CA VAL A 30 -1.28 13.93 6.19
C VAL A 30 -0.37 12.83 6.74
N ALA A 31 0.79 12.65 6.13
CA ALA A 31 1.77 11.65 6.54
C ALA A 31 2.26 11.89 7.97
N ALA A 32 2.55 13.14 8.34
CA ALA A 32 2.97 13.49 9.70
C ALA A 32 1.88 13.18 10.74
N LYS A 33 0.60 13.48 10.45
CA LYS A 33 -0.53 13.13 11.34
C LYS A 33 -0.63 11.61 11.53
N VAL A 34 -0.48 10.82 10.44
CA VAL A 34 -0.50 9.35 10.52
C VAL A 34 0.69 8.84 11.33
N LEU A 35 1.90 9.32 11.06
CA LEU A 35 3.10 8.94 11.83
C LEU A 35 2.95 9.27 13.31
N GLN A 36 2.46 10.46 13.67
CA GLN A 36 2.17 10.82 15.06
C GLN A 36 1.19 9.85 15.71
N GLY A 37 0.14 9.43 15.00
CA GLY A 37 -0.82 8.44 15.47
C GLY A 37 -0.19 7.07 15.70
N VAL A 38 0.71 6.63 14.82
CA VAL A 38 1.44 5.37 14.97
C VAL A 38 2.37 5.42 16.18
N LEU A 39 3.12 6.51 16.35
CA LEU A 39 4.02 6.67 17.51
C LEU A 39 3.27 6.69 18.84
N LYS A 40 2.05 7.25 18.88
CA LYS A 40 1.21 7.22 20.08
C LYS A 40 0.83 5.81 20.54
N ARG A 41 0.83 4.80 19.67
CA ARG A 41 0.52 3.40 20.04
C ARG A 41 1.57 2.76 20.93
N ILE A 42 2.77 3.32 20.94
CA ILE A 42 3.92 2.89 21.77
C ILE A 42 4.42 4.02 22.65
N ASP A 43 3.59 5.05 22.89
CA ASP A 43 3.94 6.19 23.73
C ASP A 43 4.23 5.74 25.17
N GLY A 44 5.22 6.39 25.81
CA GLY A 44 5.70 6.01 27.13
C GLY A 44 6.60 4.78 27.18
N LYS A 45 6.80 4.05 26.07
CA LYS A 45 7.72 2.91 25.98
C LYS A 45 9.13 3.31 25.56
N PHE A 46 9.27 4.36 24.75
CA PHE A 46 10.55 4.89 24.32
C PHE A 46 10.50 6.39 24.04
N ASN A 47 11.67 7.03 24.01
CA ASN A 47 11.77 8.41 23.57
C ASN A 47 11.82 8.46 22.03
N LYS A 48 10.90 9.18 21.39
CA LYS A 48 10.86 9.32 19.92
C LYS A 48 12.15 9.91 19.31
N ASN A 49 12.98 10.58 20.12
CA ASN A 49 14.29 11.07 19.68
C ASN A 49 15.34 9.95 19.53
N MET A 50 15.02 8.70 19.95
CA MET A 50 15.84 7.52 19.68
C MET A 50 15.61 6.95 18.26
N ILE A 51 14.66 7.48 17.50
CA ILE A 51 14.48 7.11 16.10
C ILE A 51 15.70 7.56 15.32
N GLU A 52 16.30 6.63 14.59
CA GLU A 52 17.58 6.84 13.89
C GLU A 52 17.38 7.20 12.41
N ASP A 53 16.27 6.80 11.79
CA ASP A 53 15.93 7.20 10.42
C ASP A 53 14.42 7.10 10.16
N VAL A 54 13.95 7.89 9.20
CA VAL A 54 12.57 7.88 8.67
C VAL A 54 12.62 7.64 7.16
N ILE A 55 12.18 6.46 6.71
CA ILE A 55 12.23 6.05 5.31
C ILE A 55 10.83 6.07 4.74
N VAL A 56 10.57 6.97 3.78
CA VAL A 56 9.22 7.15 3.20
C VAL A 56 9.21 6.89 1.71
N GLY A 57 8.28 6.06 1.29
CA GLY A 57 7.99 5.75 -0.09
C GLY A 57 7.01 6.73 -0.73
N THR A 58 7.28 7.12 -1.97
CA THR A 58 6.33 7.82 -2.84
C THR A 58 6.61 7.44 -4.29
N ALA A 59 5.56 7.27 -5.09
CA ALA A 59 5.71 6.86 -6.49
C ALA A 59 6.07 8.05 -7.39
N PHE A 60 5.60 9.24 -7.05
CA PHE A 60 5.86 10.47 -7.81
C PHE A 60 6.40 11.56 -6.89
N PRO A 61 7.73 11.58 -6.63
CA PRO A 61 8.38 12.56 -5.74
C PRO A 61 8.53 13.93 -6.43
N GLU A 62 7.41 14.55 -6.76
CA GLU A 62 7.33 15.85 -7.43
C GLU A 62 6.42 16.82 -6.68
N GLY A 63 6.49 18.10 -7.00
CA GLY A 63 5.61 19.12 -6.43
C GLY A 63 5.55 19.05 -4.90
N LEU A 64 4.36 18.88 -4.35
CA LEU A 64 4.14 18.76 -2.89
C LEU A 64 4.71 17.47 -2.28
N GLN A 65 5.03 16.45 -3.09
CA GLN A 65 5.69 15.21 -2.69
C GLN A 65 7.19 15.22 -3.03
N GLY A 66 7.70 16.34 -3.55
CA GLY A 66 9.06 16.48 -4.04
C GLY A 66 10.12 16.62 -2.95
N GLN A 67 11.35 16.83 -3.41
CA GLN A 67 12.55 16.91 -2.57
C GLN A 67 12.71 15.65 -1.72
N ASN A 68 13.16 15.80 -0.47
CA ASN A 68 13.19 14.71 0.51
C ASN A 68 11.96 14.81 1.43
N ILE A 69 10.82 14.36 0.94
CA ILE A 69 9.56 14.42 1.69
C ILE A 69 9.66 13.66 3.02
N ALA A 70 10.47 12.61 3.11
CA ALA A 70 10.67 11.85 4.35
C ALA A 70 11.21 12.74 5.47
N ARG A 71 12.21 13.57 5.16
CA ARG A 71 12.77 14.53 6.14
C ARG A 71 11.74 15.58 6.54
N THR A 72 10.96 16.08 5.59
CA THR A 72 9.88 17.03 5.87
C THR A 72 8.82 16.42 6.80
N ILE A 73 8.41 15.18 6.54
CA ILE A 73 7.47 14.44 7.39
C ILE A 73 8.03 14.22 8.80
N ALA A 74 9.30 13.83 8.93
CA ALA A 74 9.95 13.64 10.23
C ALA A 74 9.89 14.91 11.09
N LEU A 75 10.29 16.04 10.53
CA LEU A 75 10.23 17.34 11.21
C LEU A 75 8.79 17.77 11.53
N ARG A 76 7.87 17.56 10.58
CA ARG A 76 6.46 17.93 10.72
C ARG A 76 5.73 17.04 11.75
N ALA A 77 6.18 15.78 11.91
CA ALA A 77 5.71 14.90 12.97
C ALA A 77 6.26 15.26 14.37
N GLY A 78 7.17 16.23 14.45
CA GLY A 78 7.79 16.69 15.70
C GLY A 78 8.87 15.74 16.20
N LEU A 79 9.58 15.05 15.30
CA LEU A 79 10.82 14.36 15.61
C LEU A 79 11.96 15.38 15.74
N SER A 80 13.05 14.96 16.42
CA SER A 80 14.25 15.77 16.58
C SER A 80 14.87 16.12 15.21
N ASP A 81 15.53 17.28 15.15
CA ASP A 81 16.35 17.67 13.99
C ASP A 81 17.59 16.76 13.79
N THR A 82 17.89 15.91 14.75
CA THR A 82 18.92 14.86 14.63
C THR A 82 18.45 13.63 13.85
N VAL A 83 17.13 13.44 13.66
CA VAL A 83 16.56 12.30 12.93
C VAL A 83 16.60 12.56 11.42
N PRO A 84 17.40 11.85 10.64
CA PRO A 84 17.46 12.00 9.18
C PRO A 84 16.19 11.50 8.52
N GLY A 85 16.15 11.58 7.19
CA GLY A 85 15.05 11.03 6.40
C GLY A 85 15.52 10.65 5.00
N GLN A 86 14.94 9.58 4.46
CA GLN A 86 15.21 9.07 3.13
C GLN A 86 13.93 8.85 2.34
N THR A 87 13.85 9.41 1.12
CA THR A 87 12.73 9.18 0.21
C THR A 87 13.08 8.09 -0.80
N VAL A 88 12.17 7.13 -0.98
CA VAL A 88 12.37 5.94 -1.83
C VAL A 88 11.27 5.85 -2.88
N ASN A 89 11.63 5.54 -4.10
CA ASN A 89 10.70 5.28 -5.19
C ASN A 89 10.91 3.88 -5.78
N ARG A 90 9.91 3.02 -5.63
CA ARG A 90 9.69 1.79 -6.38
C ARG A 90 8.21 1.75 -6.78
N TYR A 91 7.68 2.88 -7.28
CA TYR A 91 6.27 3.06 -7.66
C TYR A 91 5.31 2.49 -6.60
N CYS A 92 4.39 1.59 -7.01
CA CYS A 92 3.36 1.00 -6.13
C CYS A 92 3.92 0.28 -4.89
N SER A 93 5.16 -0.22 -4.95
CA SER A 93 5.79 -0.95 -3.85
C SER A 93 6.66 -0.07 -2.93
N SER A 94 6.70 1.24 -3.15
CA SER A 94 7.60 2.12 -2.39
C SER A 94 7.46 1.95 -0.88
N GLY A 95 6.23 1.91 -0.35
CA GLY A 95 5.97 1.73 1.08
C GLY A 95 6.35 0.34 1.61
N LEU A 96 6.29 -0.72 0.79
CA LEU A 96 6.78 -2.04 1.18
C LEU A 96 8.31 -2.11 1.12
N GLN A 97 8.90 -1.45 0.11
CA GLN A 97 10.35 -1.34 -0.04
C GLN A 97 10.99 -0.61 1.14
N THR A 98 10.37 0.45 1.66
CA THR A 98 10.88 1.18 2.83
C THR A 98 10.92 0.30 4.07
N ILE A 99 9.90 -0.54 4.28
CA ILE A 99 9.88 -1.52 5.37
C ILE A 99 11.03 -2.52 5.23
N ALA A 100 11.26 -3.02 4.01
CA ALA A 100 12.37 -3.93 3.75
C ALA A 100 13.74 -3.27 3.95
N ILE A 101 13.92 -1.99 3.56
CA ILE A 101 15.15 -1.24 3.79
C ILE A 101 15.41 -1.08 5.30
N ALA A 102 14.41 -0.61 6.05
CA ALA A 102 14.53 -0.43 7.50
C ALA A 102 14.85 -1.75 8.22
N ALA A 103 14.13 -2.84 7.87
CA ALA A 103 14.40 -4.16 8.42
C ALA A 103 15.83 -4.63 8.12
N ASN A 104 16.31 -4.46 6.88
CA ASN A 104 17.65 -4.85 6.48
C ASN A 104 18.74 -4.02 7.19
N GLN A 105 18.52 -2.71 7.43
CA GLN A 105 19.43 -1.89 8.22
C GLN A 105 19.56 -2.43 9.65
N ILE A 106 18.45 -2.74 10.30
CA ILE A 106 18.45 -3.36 11.64
C ILE A 106 19.18 -4.70 11.60
N MET A 107 18.85 -5.58 10.66
CA MET A 107 19.47 -6.90 10.53
C MET A 107 20.98 -6.82 10.26
N ALA A 108 21.44 -5.76 9.62
CA ALA A 108 22.87 -5.48 9.38
C ALA A 108 23.55 -4.75 10.55
N GLY A 109 22.84 -4.43 11.63
CA GLY A 109 23.40 -3.68 12.77
C GLY A 109 23.68 -2.21 12.47
N GLN A 110 22.93 -1.61 11.54
CA GLN A 110 23.08 -0.22 11.12
C GLN A 110 21.97 0.70 11.66
N GLY A 111 21.32 0.28 12.73
CA GLY A 111 20.27 1.02 13.43
C GLY A 111 19.41 0.08 14.25
N ASP A 112 18.79 0.62 15.28
CA ASP A 112 17.98 -0.12 16.24
C ASP A 112 16.50 0.29 16.22
N ILE A 113 16.17 1.55 15.91
CA ILE A 113 14.81 2.07 15.86
C ILE A 113 14.61 2.87 14.59
N LEU A 114 13.84 2.34 13.66
CA LEU A 114 13.57 3.00 12.38
C LEU A 114 12.05 3.12 12.12
N VAL A 115 11.70 4.20 11.43
CA VAL A 115 10.34 4.40 10.89
C VAL A 115 10.36 4.13 9.40
N ALA A 116 9.42 3.32 8.93
CA ALA A 116 9.22 3.07 7.50
C ALA A 116 7.77 3.26 7.12
N GLY A 117 7.52 3.74 5.91
CA GLY A 117 6.16 3.93 5.45
C GLY A 117 6.08 4.49 4.04
N GLY A 118 4.93 5.04 3.70
CA GLY A 118 4.72 5.68 2.42
C GLY A 118 3.57 6.67 2.45
N VAL A 119 3.61 7.58 1.50
CA VAL A 119 2.57 8.58 1.25
C VAL A 119 2.35 8.73 -0.25
N GLU A 120 1.11 8.87 -0.64
CA GLU A 120 0.73 9.29 -1.98
C GLU A 120 -0.59 10.05 -1.92
N LEU A 121 -0.59 11.28 -2.34
CA LEU A 121 -1.80 12.03 -2.62
C LEU A 121 -1.86 12.28 -4.13
N MET A 122 -2.60 11.40 -4.83
CA MET A 122 -2.78 11.53 -6.29
C MET A 122 -3.67 12.73 -6.64
N SER A 123 -4.25 13.36 -5.64
CA SER A 123 -4.86 14.70 -5.73
C SER A 123 -3.82 15.79 -5.96
N ALA A 124 -2.67 15.70 -5.28
CA ALA A 124 -1.63 16.71 -5.29
C ALA A 124 -0.64 16.52 -6.45
N VAL A 125 -0.28 15.26 -6.74
CA VAL A 125 0.61 14.89 -7.85
C VAL A 125 -0.06 13.79 -8.67
N PRO A 126 -0.39 14.04 -9.94
CA PRO A 126 -1.08 13.07 -10.79
C PRO A 126 -0.20 11.85 -11.07
N MET A 127 -0.85 10.74 -11.44
CA MET A 127 -0.13 9.57 -11.91
C MET A 127 0.67 9.91 -13.18
N GLY A 128 1.97 9.62 -13.15
CA GLY A 128 2.92 10.03 -14.19
C GLY A 128 3.73 11.26 -13.82
N GLY A 129 3.39 11.96 -12.72
CA GLY A 129 4.02 13.20 -12.31
C GLY A 129 3.38 14.43 -12.96
N ASN A 130 3.90 15.61 -12.63
CA ASN A 130 3.45 16.89 -13.21
C ASN A 130 4.04 17.12 -14.61
N GLU A 131 5.26 16.62 -14.85
CA GLU A 131 5.98 16.72 -16.11
C GLU A 131 6.47 15.33 -16.57
N PRO A 132 5.55 14.45 -17.01
CA PRO A 132 5.92 13.11 -17.41
C PRO A 132 6.82 13.16 -18.66
N THR A 133 8.06 12.70 -18.50
CA THR A 133 9.06 12.71 -19.57
C THR A 133 9.62 11.31 -19.75
N ASN A 134 9.08 10.56 -20.69
CA ASN A 134 9.58 9.25 -21.04
C ASN A 134 10.88 9.35 -21.82
N ASN A 135 11.80 8.39 -21.63
CA ASN A 135 12.99 8.27 -22.44
C ASN A 135 12.60 7.89 -23.87
N PRO A 136 12.84 8.78 -24.89
CA PRO A 136 12.39 8.52 -26.26
C PRO A 136 13.12 7.33 -26.91
N THR A 137 14.36 7.07 -26.55
CA THR A 137 15.11 5.90 -27.07
C THR A 137 14.52 4.61 -26.52
N LEU A 138 14.27 4.54 -25.20
CA LEU A 138 13.63 3.38 -24.60
C LEU A 138 12.22 3.16 -25.17
N GLN A 139 11.47 4.23 -25.41
CA GLN A 139 10.14 4.15 -25.99
C GLN A 139 10.18 3.62 -27.45
N TYR A 140 11.25 3.92 -28.19
CA TYR A 140 11.47 3.38 -29.52
C TYR A 140 11.88 1.90 -29.47
N ASP A 141 12.80 1.52 -28.57
CA ASP A 141 13.35 0.18 -28.46
C ASP A 141 12.35 -0.81 -27.81
N ASP A 142 11.64 -0.36 -26.78
CA ASP A 142 10.61 -1.11 -26.07
C ASP A 142 9.42 -0.22 -25.66
N ILE A 143 8.44 -0.14 -26.55
CA ILE A 143 7.22 0.65 -26.31
C ILE A 143 6.46 0.18 -25.05
N GLY A 144 6.62 -1.09 -24.64
CA GLY A 144 5.98 -1.65 -23.46
C GLY A 144 6.34 -0.93 -22.17
N ALA A 145 7.56 -0.39 -22.07
CA ALA A 145 8.00 0.41 -20.94
C ALA A 145 7.21 1.72 -20.76
N SER A 146 6.50 2.16 -21.79
CA SER A 146 5.66 3.37 -21.78
C SER A 146 4.17 3.08 -21.79
N TYR A 147 3.75 1.81 -21.69
CA TYR A 147 2.33 1.48 -21.71
C TYR A 147 1.61 2.03 -20.48
N PRO A 148 0.42 2.63 -20.66
CA PRO A 148 -0.48 2.92 -19.53
C PRO A 148 -0.84 1.63 -18.80
N MET A 149 -0.94 1.70 -17.47
CA MET A 149 -1.18 0.51 -16.62
C MET A 149 -2.44 -0.27 -17.01
N GLY A 150 -3.50 0.41 -17.43
CA GLY A 150 -4.73 -0.26 -17.89
C GLY A 150 -4.54 -1.07 -19.18
N LEU A 151 -3.63 -0.65 -20.08
CA LEU A 151 -3.31 -1.44 -21.27
C LEU A 151 -2.52 -2.70 -20.89
N THR A 152 -1.62 -2.62 -19.90
CA THR A 152 -0.93 -3.81 -19.39
C THR A 152 -1.90 -4.78 -18.70
N ALA A 153 -2.96 -4.27 -18.06
CA ALA A 153 -4.01 -5.08 -17.47
C ALA A 153 -4.84 -5.83 -18.53
N GLU A 154 -5.11 -5.20 -19.67
CA GLU A 154 -5.74 -5.86 -20.85
C GLU A 154 -4.83 -6.96 -21.42
N ASN A 155 -3.52 -6.70 -21.50
CA ASN A 155 -2.56 -7.72 -21.95
C ASN A 155 -2.54 -8.93 -21.00
N VAL A 156 -2.54 -8.71 -19.70
CA VAL A 156 -2.63 -9.78 -18.70
C VAL A 156 -3.96 -10.53 -18.84
N ALA A 157 -5.08 -9.83 -18.98
CA ALA A 157 -6.38 -10.48 -19.19
C ALA A 157 -6.36 -11.42 -20.39
N SER A 158 -5.80 -10.94 -21.52
CA SER A 158 -5.71 -11.72 -22.77
C SER A 158 -4.74 -12.89 -22.67
N GLN A 159 -3.55 -12.68 -22.05
CA GLN A 159 -2.49 -13.70 -22.02
C GLN A 159 -2.77 -14.82 -21.01
N PHE A 160 -3.49 -14.53 -19.92
CA PHE A 160 -3.80 -15.47 -18.84
C PHE A 160 -5.27 -15.89 -18.80
N ASP A 161 -6.00 -15.69 -19.90
CA ASP A 161 -7.39 -16.11 -20.07
C ASP A 161 -8.29 -15.69 -18.90
N VAL A 162 -8.25 -14.38 -18.56
CA VAL A 162 -9.12 -13.79 -17.53
C VAL A 162 -10.28 -13.07 -18.21
N SER A 163 -11.46 -13.64 -18.12
CA SER A 163 -12.65 -13.10 -18.77
C SER A 163 -13.14 -11.79 -18.12
N ARG A 164 -14.01 -11.06 -18.82
CA ARG A 164 -14.71 -9.90 -18.27
C ARG A 164 -15.58 -10.29 -17.06
N GLU A 165 -16.25 -11.41 -17.13
CA GLU A 165 -17.13 -11.93 -16.08
C GLU A 165 -16.33 -12.30 -14.82
N ASP A 166 -15.15 -12.94 -14.97
CA ASP A 166 -14.27 -13.21 -13.84
C ASP A 166 -13.83 -11.92 -13.14
N GLN A 167 -13.49 -10.89 -13.92
CA GLN A 167 -13.08 -9.58 -13.39
C GLN A 167 -14.22 -8.90 -12.64
N ASP A 168 -15.43 -8.88 -13.20
CA ASP A 168 -16.60 -8.29 -12.56
C ASP A 168 -16.97 -9.05 -11.28
N ALA A 169 -16.94 -10.38 -11.28
CA ALA A 169 -17.20 -11.21 -10.11
C ALA A 169 -16.16 -10.97 -8.99
N TYR A 170 -14.91 -10.80 -9.37
CA TYR A 170 -13.84 -10.46 -8.41
C TYR A 170 -14.08 -9.10 -7.77
N ALA A 171 -14.45 -8.09 -8.57
CA ALA A 171 -14.73 -6.74 -8.07
C ALA A 171 -15.93 -6.71 -7.10
N VAL A 172 -17.03 -7.41 -7.43
CA VAL A 172 -18.19 -7.59 -6.53
C VAL A 172 -17.71 -8.17 -5.18
N ARG A 173 -16.90 -9.23 -5.22
CA ARG A 173 -16.38 -9.86 -4.01
C ARG A 173 -15.49 -8.91 -3.19
N SER A 174 -14.63 -8.13 -3.85
CA SER A 174 -13.76 -7.17 -3.16
C SER A 174 -14.59 -6.13 -2.40
N HIS A 175 -15.60 -5.54 -3.06
CA HIS A 175 -16.51 -4.59 -2.41
C HIS A 175 -17.33 -5.20 -1.28
N GLN A 176 -17.86 -6.41 -1.45
CA GLN A 176 -18.64 -7.09 -0.42
C GLN A 176 -17.80 -7.36 0.84
N ARG A 177 -16.57 -7.90 0.65
CA ARG A 177 -15.63 -8.14 1.76
C ARG A 177 -15.24 -6.85 2.48
N ALA A 178 -14.98 -5.78 1.74
CA ALA A 178 -14.63 -4.48 2.31
C ALA A 178 -15.79 -3.88 3.10
N TYR A 179 -17.02 -3.99 2.57
CA TYR A 179 -18.22 -3.54 3.27
C TYR A 179 -18.46 -4.30 4.57
N ASP A 180 -18.38 -5.63 4.54
CA ASP A 180 -18.54 -6.45 5.74
C ASP A 180 -17.45 -6.12 6.79
N ALA A 181 -16.21 -5.96 6.35
CA ALA A 181 -15.10 -5.61 7.23
C ALA A 181 -15.29 -4.22 7.88
N GLN A 182 -15.74 -3.22 7.11
CA GLN A 182 -16.00 -1.87 7.63
C GLN A 182 -17.19 -1.87 8.59
N ARG A 183 -18.30 -2.54 8.24
CA ARG A 183 -19.48 -2.69 9.10
C ARG A 183 -19.13 -3.36 10.44
N ASP A 184 -18.30 -4.40 10.41
CA ASP A 184 -17.87 -5.16 11.57
C ASP A 184 -16.75 -4.44 12.36
N GLY A 185 -16.30 -3.26 11.92
CA GLY A 185 -15.28 -2.46 12.58
C GLY A 185 -13.87 -3.03 12.49
N ARG A 186 -13.59 -3.91 11.53
CA ARG A 186 -12.29 -4.59 11.41
C ARG A 186 -11.14 -3.64 11.08
N PHE A 187 -11.41 -2.48 10.50
CA PHE A 187 -10.40 -1.48 10.14
C PHE A 187 -10.05 -0.50 11.27
N LYS A 188 -10.81 -0.52 12.39
CA LYS A 188 -10.64 0.48 13.47
C LYS A 188 -9.23 0.52 14.05
N ASP A 189 -8.62 -0.66 14.22
CA ASP A 189 -7.32 -0.75 14.88
C ASP A 189 -6.14 -0.46 13.95
N GLU A 190 -6.36 -0.41 12.64
CA GLU A 190 -5.32 -0.05 11.66
C GLU A 190 -5.42 1.41 11.22
N ILE A 191 -6.62 2.00 11.22
CA ILE A 191 -6.82 3.38 10.80
C ILE A 191 -6.44 4.34 11.94
N ILE A 192 -5.64 5.34 11.60
CA ILE A 192 -5.35 6.50 12.43
C ILE A 192 -6.33 7.60 12.02
N PRO A 193 -7.30 7.97 12.87
CA PRO A 193 -8.19 9.08 12.59
C PRO A 193 -7.38 10.38 12.47
N ILE A 194 -7.58 11.11 11.39
CA ILE A 194 -6.91 12.38 11.16
C ILE A 194 -7.90 13.52 11.00
N GLN A 195 -7.55 14.66 11.57
CA GLN A 195 -8.31 15.88 11.39
C GLN A 195 -8.03 16.48 10.02
N VAL A 196 -9.08 16.73 9.25
CA VAL A 196 -9.03 17.33 7.92
C VAL A 196 -9.91 18.57 7.86
N ASN A 197 -9.56 19.52 7.00
CA ASN A 197 -10.33 20.72 6.79
C ASN A 197 -11.00 20.70 5.41
N SER A 198 -12.28 21.02 5.38
CA SER A 198 -13.02 21.29 4.16
C SER A 198 -13.47 22.75 4.11
N VAL A 199 -13.52 23.33 2.92
CA VAL A 199 -13.92 24.72 2.74
C VAL A 199 -15.24 24.74 1.98
N GLU A 200 -16.28 25.28 2.62
CA GLU A 200 -17.56 25.59 1.99
C GLU A 200 -17.57 27.05 1.55
N TYR A 201 -17.80 27.31 0.28
CA TYR A 201 -17.94 28.68 -0.23
C TYR A 201 -19.41 29.11 -0.11
N THR A 202 -19.69 30.05 0.80
CA THR A 202 -21.02 30.61 1.02
C THR A 202 -21.09 32.04 0.48
N ASN A 203 -22.31 32.62 0.39
CA ASN A 203 -22.52 33.99 0.00
C ASN A 203 -21.85 34.99 0.98
N ALA A 204 -21.54 34.56 2.21
CA ALA A 204 -20.84 35.38 3.21
C ALA A 204 -19.30 35.14 3.19
N GLY A 205 -18.77 34.35 2.26
CA GLY A 205 -17.36 33.99 2.14
C GLY A 205 -17.06 32.55 2.47
N PRO A 206 -15.79 32.14 2.47
CA PRO A 206 -15.37 30.79 2.76
C PRO A 206 -15.60 30.43 4.25
N LYS A 207 -16.20 29.29 4.50
CA LYS A 207 -16.39 28.70 5.82
C LYS A 207 -15.60 27.42 5.93
N VAL A 208 -14.68 27.34 6.89
CA VAL A 208 -13.87 26.16 7.16
C VAL A 208 -14.61 25.21 8.10
N HIS A 209 -14.76 23.97 7.70
CA HIS A 209 -15.28 22.89 8.54
C HIS A 209 -14.13 21.93 8.86
N THR A 210 -14.05 21.53 10.11
CA THR A 210 -13.06 20.56 10.58
C THR A 210 -13.76 19.24 10.89
N ASN A 211 -13.32 18.17 10.23
CA ASN A 211 -13.90 16.84 10.35
C ASN A 211 -12.83 15.83 10.73
N ILE A 212 -13.24 14.71 11.31
CA ILE A 212 -12.37 13.55 11.51
C ILE A 212 -12.56 12.62 10.31
N PHE A 213 -11.45 12.27 9.67
CA PHE A 213 -11.40 11.32 8.56
C PHE A 213 -10.85 9.99 9.06
N ASP A 214 -11.71 8.97 9.12
CA ASP A 214 -11.45 7.65 9.72
C ASP A 214 -12.10 6.48 8.96
N GLN A 215 -12.65 6.71 7.75
CA GLN A 215 -13.29 5.68 6.94
C GLN A 215 -12.84 5.76 5.48
N ASP A 216 -12.56 4.58 4.89
CA ASP A 216 -12.25 4.45 3.47
C ASP A 216 -13.45 4.85 2.60
N GLU A 217 -13.23 5.71 1.58
CA GLU A 217 -14.32 6.35 0.82
C GLU A 217 -14.80 5.56 -0.41
N PHE A 218 -14.16 4.44 -0.76
CA PHE A 218 -14.41 3.76 -2.05
C PHE A 218 -15.40 2.61 -1.97
N ILE A 219 -15.74 2.12 -0.79
CA ILE A 219 -16.59 0.95 -0.60
C ILE A 219 -17.99 1.21 -1.19
N ARG A 220 -18.44 0.31 -2.06
CA ARG A 220 -19.76 0.34 -2.71
C ARG A 220 -20.51 -0.94 -2.40
N PRO A 221 -21.36 -0.96 -1.37
CA PRO A 221 -22.07 -2.17 -0.94
C PRO A 221 -23.11 -2.66 -1.96
N ASP A 222 -23.56 -1.78 -2.85
CA ASP A 222 -24.53 -2.01 -3.91
C ASP A 222 -23.92 -2.48 -5.25
N THR A 223 -22.61 -2.82 -5.24
CA THR A 223 -21.94 -3.34 -6.45
C THR A 223 -22.50 -4.72 -6.81
N THR A 224 -23.03 -4.87 -8.04
CA THR A 224 -23.57 -6.13 -8.56
C THR A 224 -22.98 -6.47 -9.93
N MET A 225 -23.07 -7.75 -10.33
CA MET A 225 -22.66 -8.19 -11.67
C MET A 225 -23.38 -7.43 -12.78
N GLU A 226 -24.71 -7.20 -12.62
CA GLU A 226 -25.52 -6.51 -13.59
C GLU A 226 -25.13 -5.02 -13.72
N ALA A 227 -24.70 -4.40 -12.63
CA ALA A 227 -24.23 -3.02 -12.67
C ALA A 227 -22.85 -2.92 -13.35
N LEU A 228 -21.94 -3.83 -13.04
CA LEU A 228 -20.60 -3.86 -13.64
C LEU A 228 -20.65 -4.22 -15.13
N ALA A 229 -21.51 -5.17 -15.54
CA ALA A 229 -21.65 -5.57 -16.94
C ALA A 229 -22.04 -4.39 -17.88
N LYS A 230 -22.67 -3.34 -17.35
CA LYS A 230 -23.04 -2.12 -18.11
C LYS A 230 -21.90 -1.15 -18.31
N LEU A 231 -20.77 -1.33 -17.61
CA LEU A 231 -19.61 -0.45 -17.70
C LEU A 231 -18.87 -0.68 -19.02
N ARG A 232 -18.51 0.43 -19.67
CA ARG A 232 -17.68 0.39 -20.88
C ARG A 232 -16.24 0.09 -20.52
N THR A 233 -15.52 -0.57 -21.42
CA THR A 233 -14.07 -0.74 -21.35
C THR A 233 -13.38 0.62 -21.46
N VAL A 234 -12.27 0.81 -20.76
CA VAL A 234 -11.65 2.13 -20.59
C VAL A 234 -10.35 2.26 -21.38
N PHE A 235 -9.60 1.15 -21.51
CA PHE A 235 -8.21 1.21 -22.00
C PHE A 235 -8.04 0.67 -23.42
N LYS A 236 -8.96 -0.17 -23.88
CA LYS A 236 -8.95 -0.79 -25.22
C LYS A 236 -10.38 -0.89 -25.73
N ALA A 237 -10.61 -0.61 -27.02
CA ALA A 237 -11.95 -0.59 -27.61
C ALA A 237 -12.71 -1.91 -27.42
N ASP A 238 -12.06 -3.03 -27.75
CA ASP A 238 -12.59 -4.39 -27.57
C ASP A 238 -11.94 -5.08 -26.36
N GLY A 239 -11.69 -4.32 -25.29
CA GLY A 239 -11.07 -4.82 -24.08
C GLY A 239 -12.06 -5.42 -23.08
N THR A 240 -11.52 -5.75 -21.90
CA THR A 240 -12.30 -6.34 -20.79
C THR A 240 -12.23 -5.52 -19.52
N VAL A 241 -11.21 -4.67 -19.37
CA VAL A 241 -10.96 -3.89 -18.15
C VAL A 241 -11.83 -2.65 -18.10
N THR A 242 -12.50 -2.44 -16.98
CA THR A 242 -13.40 -1.31 -16.74
C THR A 242 -12.99 -0.48 -15.53
N ALA A 243 -13.60 0.66 -15.32
CA ALA A 243 -13.42 1.43 -14.10
C ALA A 243 -13.87 0.67 -12.83
N GLY A 244 -14.83 -0.26 -12.97
CA GLY A 244 -15.32 -1.09 -11.85
C GLY A 244 -14.39 -2.24 -11.48
N THR A 245 -13.46 -2.62 -12.36
CA THR A 245 -12.49 -3.70 -12.16
C THR A 245 -11.06 -3.20 -11.98
N SER A 246 -10.90 -1.89 -11.73
CA SER A 246 -9.64 -1.18 -11.56
C SER A 246 -9.60 -0.46 -10.21
N ALA A 247 -8.43 -0.41 -9.57
CA ALA A 247 -8.25 0.41 -8.38
C ALA A 247 -8.42 1.90 -8.72
N PRO A 248 -9.19 2.66 -7.93
CA PRO A 248 -9.39 4.08 -8.14
C PRO A 248 -8.16 4.91 -7.75
N LEU A 249 -8.02 6.09 -8.36
CA LEU A 249 -7.04 7.09 -7.95
C LEU A 249 -7.30 7.53 -6.51
N SER A 250 -6.29 7.48 -5.67
CA SER A 250 -6.47 7.55 -4.22
C SER A 250 -5.42 8.39 -3.53
N ASP A 251 -5.78 8.91 -2.37
CA ASP A 251 -4.90 9.61 -1.44
C ASP A 251 -4.78 8.83 -0.13
N GLY A 252 -3.58 8.74 0.43
CA GLY A 252 -3.37 8.06 1.70
C GLY A 252 -1.92 7.98 2.15
N ALA A 253 -1.72 7.54 3.39
CA ALA A 253 -0.42 7.31 4.01
C ALA A 253 -0.47 6.11 4.97
N GLY A 254 0.66 5.44 5.17
CA GLY A 254 0.79 4.36 6.13
C GLY A 254 2.22 4.27 6.66
N PHE A 255 2.37 3.87 7.93
CA PHE A 255 3.67 3.77 8.60
C PHE A 255 3.75 2.56 9.52
N VAL A 256 4.96 2.08 9.70
CA VAL A 256 5.34 1.12 10.74
C VAL A 256 6.57 1.63 11.49
N VAL A 257 6.71 1.23 12.74
CA VAL A 257 7.93 1.40 13.53
C VAL A 257 8.59 0.03 13.66
N LEU A 258 9.87 -0.03 13.31
CA LEU A 258 10.69 -1.24 13.44
C LEU A 258 11.72 -1.05 14.55
N MET A 259 11.97 -2.13 15.29
CA MET A 259 13.00 -2.17 16.32
C MET A 259 13.83 -3.47 16.22
N SER A 260 15.10 -3.38 16.63
CA SER A 260 15.92 -4.58 16.80
C SER A 260 15.42 -5.44 17.96
N GLY A 261 15.67 -6.75 17.90
CA GLY A 261 15.25 -7.67 18.97
C GLY A 261 15.83 -7.33 20.34
N ASP A 262 17.04 -6.77 20.39
CA ASP A 262 17.69 -6.34 21.63
C ASP A 262 17.00 -5.08 22.19
N THR A 263 16.69 -4.11 21.37
CA THR A 263 15.97 -2.89 21.77
C THR A 263 14.54 -3.20 22.21
N VAL A 264 13.84 -4.13 21.54
CA VAL A 264 12.52 -4.61 21.97
C VAL A 264 12.55 -5.13 23.41
N LYS A 265 13.57 -5.94 23.76
CA LYS A 265 13.77 -6.49 25.11
C LYS A 265 14.14 -5.41 26.11
N GLU A 266 15.10 -4.54 25.78
CA GLU A 266 15.58 -3.47 26.63
C GLU A 266 14.48 -2.50 27.04
N LEU A 267 13.65 -2.10 26.06
CA LEU A 267 12.56 -1.15 26.28
C LEU A 267 11.25 -1.80 26.79
N GLY A 268 11.19 -3.13 26.82
CA GLY A 268 9.98 -3.85 27.21
C GLY A 268 8.78 -3.56 26.28
N VAL A 269 9.06 -3.33 24.99
CA VAL A 269 8.02 -3.14 23.96
C VAL A 269 7.55 -4.51 23.50
N THR A 270 6.22 -4.66 23.31
CA THR A 270 5.67 -5.90 22.76
C THR A 270 5.82 -5.90 21.24
N PRO A 271 6.59 -6.83 20.65
CA PRO A 271 6.67 -6.94 19.21
C PRO A 271 5.35 -7.48 18.63
N ILE A 272 4.97 -7.02 17.44
CA ILE A 272 3.75 -7.43 16.73
C ILE A 272 4.10 -8.49 15.68
N ALA A 273 5.12 -8.23 14.89
CA ALA A 273 5.54 -9.15 13.85
C ALA A 273 7.05 -9.04 13.60
N ARG A 274 7.67 -10.16 13.24
CA ARG A 274 9.04 -10.22 12.76
C ARG A 274 9.05 -10.09 11.23
N PHE A 275 9.93 -9.28 10.70
CA PHE A 275 10.21 -9.26 9.27
C PHE A 275 10.98 -10.52 8.88
N VAL A 276 10.46 -11.29 7.89
CA VAL A 276 11.05 -12.55 7.44
C VAL A 276 11.89 -12.36 6.19
N GLY A 277 11.34 -11.69 5.17
CA GLY A 277 12.06 -11.48 3.92
C GLY A 277 11.29 -10.61 2.93
N PHE A 278 12.01 -10.14 1.92
CA PHE A 278 11.49 -9.34 0.81
C PHE A 278 12.21 -9.68 -0.49
N LYS A 279 11.46 -9.74 -1.58
CA LYS A 279 12.01 -9.82 -2.94
C LYS A 279 11.28 -8.86 -3.87
N ALA A 280 12.06 -8.26 -4.75
CA ALA A 280 11.55 -7.56 -5.92
C ALA A 280 12.15 -8.20 -7.17
N VAL A 281 11.33 -8.31 -8.21
CA VAL A 281 11.70 -8.94 -9.50
C VAL A 281 11.31 -8.03 -10.65
N GLY A 282 12.02 -8.15 -11.77
CA GLY A 282 11.64 -7.57 -13.06
C GLY A 282 10.81 -8.56 -13.88
N VAL A 283 9.84 -8.05 -14.64
CA VAL A 283 9.03 -8.79 -15.61
C VAL A 283 8.84 -7.95 -16.87
N ASP A 284 8.35 -8.54 -17.96
CA ASP A 284 8.03 -7.78 -19.18
C ASP A 284 7.09 -6.59 -18.83
N PRO A 285 7.48 -5.34 -19.14
CA PRO A 285 6.66 -4.17 -18.87
C PRO A 285 5.25 -4.24 -19.47
N LYS A 286 5.05 -4.93 -20.58
CA LYS A 286 3.75 -5.08 -21.26
C LYS A 286 2.73 -5.85 -20.44
N ILE A 287 3.19 -6.63 -19.47
CA ILE A 287 2.37 -7.46 -18.57
C ILE A 287 2.75 -7.25 -17.10
N MET A 288 3.11 -6.02 -16.72
CA MET A 288 3.60 -5.70 -15.37
C MET A 288 2.73 -6.27 -14.25
N GLY A 289 1.42 -6.42 -14.50
CA GLY A 289 0.45 -6.92 -13.54
C GLY A 289 0.77 -8.32 -13.00
N ILE A 290 1.47 -9.16 -13.77
CA ILE A 290 1.83 -10.53 -13.33
C ILE A 290 3.04 -10.55 -12.37
N GLY A 291 3.65 -9.42 -12.07
CA GLY A 291 4.82 -9.30 -11.19
C GLY A 291 4.73 -10.11 -9.88
N PRO A 292 3.59 -10.14 -9.17
CA PRO A 292 3.42 -10.98 -7.98
C PRO A 292 3.70 -12.46 -8.21
N ALA A 293 3.30 -13.02 -9.36
CA ALA A 293 3.50 -14.42 -9.67
C ALA A 293 4.98 -14.82 -9.76
N TYR A 294 5.85 -13.86 -10.04
CA TYR A 294 7.30 -14.07 -10.04
C TYR A 294 7.96 -13.70 -8.71
N ALA A 295 7.45 -12.69 -8.00
CA ALA A 295 8.02 -12.26 -6.73
C ALA A 295 7.72 -13.21 -5.57
N ILE A 296 6.54 -13.83 -5.56
CA ILE A 296 6.10 -14.75 -4.51
C ILE A 296 7.01 -15.98 -4.40
N PRO A 297 7.28 -16.75 -5.47
CA PRO A 297 8.18 -17.90 -5.37
C PRO A 297 9.58 -17.53 -4.88
N GLU A 298 10.10 -16.37 -5.29
CA GLU A 298 11.42 -15.91 -4.88
C GLU A 298 11.50 -15.57 -3.37
N VAL A 299 10.47 -14.92 -2.81
CA VAL A 299 10.46 -14.61 -1.37
C VAL A 299 10.21 -15.85 -0.53
N LEU A 300 9.38 -16.78 -0.99
CA LEU A 300 9.15 -18.07 -0.33
C LEU A 300 10.44 -18.89 -0.29
N SER A 301 11.15 -19.01 -1.41
CA SER A 301 12.45 -19.69 -1.48
C SER A 301 13.48 -19.05 -0.54
N LEU A 302 13.57 -17.70 -0.51
CA LEU A 302 14.47 -16.98 0.40
C LEU A 302 14.17 -17.29 1.86
N SER A 303 12.91 -17.52 2.19
CA SER A 303 12.41 -17.71 3.57
C SER A 303 12.33 -19.20 3.98
N ASN A 304 12.63 -20.12 3.06
CA ASN A 304 12.41 -21.57 3.22
C ASN A 304 10.97 -21.91 3.61
N LEU A 305 10.01 -21.24 2.98
CA LEU A 305 8.58 -21.44 3.16
C LEU A 305 7.93 -21.89 1.84
N SER A 306 6.75 -22.49 1.94
CA SER A 306 5.87 -22.80 0.82
C SER A 306 4.62 -21.90 0.83
N VAL A 307 3.80 -21.97 -0.21
CA VAL A 307 2.54 -21.20 -0.29
C VAL A 307 1.56 -21.63 0.81
N GLU A 308 1.58 -22.90 1.16
CA GLU A 308 0.72 -23.53 2.18
C GLU A 308 1.00 -22.98 3.59
N ASP A 309 2.26 -22.57 3.85
CA ASP A 309 2.67 -21.98 5.13
C ASP A 309 2.12 -20.56 5.34
N ILE A 310 1.62 -19.90 4.28
CA ILE A 310 1.13 -18.53 4.35
C ILE A 310 -0.36 -18.53 4.72
N ASP A 311 -0.68 -18.01 5.91
CA ASP A 311 -2.04 -17.98 6.45
C ASP A 311 -2.90 -16.87 5.88
N LEU A 312 -2.30 -15.70 5.60
CA LEU A 312 -2.98 -14.52 5.05
C LEU A 312 -2.13 -13.84 3.99
N ILE A 313 -2.79 -13.36 2.94
CA ILE A 313 -2.16 -12.69 1.82
C ILE A 313 -2.90 -11.38 1.52
N GLU A 314 -2.18 -10.27 1.55
CA GLU A 314 -2.61 -9.00 0.99
C GLU A 314 -1.94 -8.83 -0.38
N LEU A 315 -2.67 -9.18 -1.43
CA LEU A 315 -2.28 -8.99 -2.84
C LEU A 315 -2.95 -7.72 -3.36
N ASN A 316 -2.15 -6.71 -3.73
CA ASN A 316 -2.69 -5.45 -4.22
C ASN A 316 -3.53 -5.67 -5.49
N GLU A 317 -4.76 -5.15 -5.46
CA GLU A 317 -5.72 -5.23 -6.56
C GLU A 317 -5.64 -3.98 -7.44
N ALA A 318 -4.52 -3.78 -8.15
CA ALA A 318 -4.43 -2.68 -9.10
C ALA A 318 -5.49 -2.83 -10.20
N PHE A 319 -5.70 -4.08 -10.64
CA PHE A 319 -6.76 -4.51 -11.57
C PHE A 319 -7.22 -5.91 -11.20
N ALA A 320 -8.51 -6.21 -11.41
CA ALA A 320 -9.02 -7.57 -11.17
C ALA A 320 -8.32 -8.61 -12.07
N SER A 321 -8.03 -8.26 -13.34
CA SER A 321 -7.35 -9.16 -14.27
C SER A 321 -5.99 -9.63 -13.74
N GLN A 322 -5.14 -8.70 -13.27
CA GLN A 322 -3.82 -9.07 -12.75
C GLN A 322 -3.88 -9.84 -11.44
N THR A 323 -4.87 -9.52 -10.60
CA THR A 323 -5.04 -10.22 -9.33
C THR A 323 -5.45 -11.67 -9.55
N ILE A 324 -6.42 -11.91 -10.43
CA ILE A 324 -6.90 -13.25 -10.79
C ILE A 324 -5.77 -14.06 -11.45
N ALA A 325 -5.04 -13.45 -12.41
CA ALA A 325 -3.91 -14.09 -13.08
C ALA A 325 -2.83 -14.50 -12.05
N SER A 326 -2.45 -13.61 -11.15
CA SER A 326 -1.45 -13.91 -10.11
C SER A 326 -1.91 -15.03 -9.17
N ILE A 327 -3.19 -15.04 -8.75
CA ILE A 327 -3.77 -16.09 -7.93
C ILE A 327 -3.70 -17.46 -8.64
N LYS A 328 -4.09 -17.51 -9.93
CA LYS A 328 -4.07 -18.74 -10.75
C LYS A 328 -2.64 -19.25 -10.95
N GLU A 329 -1.71 -18.40 -11.35
CA GLU A 329 -0.32 -18.78 -11.66
C GLU A 329 0.45 -19.31 -10.43
N VAL A 330 0.22 -18.74 -9.26
CA VAL A 330 0.90 -19.17 -8.02
C VAL A 330 0.14 -20.28 -7.30
N GLY A 331 -1.14 -20.47 -7.57
CA GLY A 331 -2.01 -21.37 -6.82
C GLY A 331 -2.42 -20.82 -5.45
N LEU A 332 -2.60 -19.51 -5.31
CA LEU A 332 -2.98 -18.91 -4.04
C LEU A 332 -4.41 -19.28 -3.64
N ASP A 333 -4.61 -19.55 -2.35
CA ASP A 333 -5.95 -19.73 -1.81
C ASP A 333 -6.68 -18.40 -1.71
N ILE A 334 -7.73 -18.24 -2.51
CA ILE A 334 -8.57 -17.06 -2.57
C ILE A 334 -9.33 -16.81 -1.25
N SER A 335 -9.49 -17.83 -0.39
CA SER A 335 -10.11 -17.68 0.93
C SER A 335 -9.18 -17.03 1.95
N ARG A 336 -7.86 -17.11 1.73
CA ARG A 336 -6.81 -16.47 2.55
C ARG A 336 -6.31 -15.16 1.93
N THR A 337 -6.73 -14.83 0.70
CA THR A 337 -6.27 -13.65 -0.04
C THR A 337 -7.29 -12.52 0.05
N ASN A 338 -6.86 -11.32 0.46
CA ASN A 338 -7.67 -10.09 0.56
C ASN A 338 -8.99 -10.35 1.30
N VAL A 339 -8.89 -10.94 2.49
CA VAL A 339 -10.04 -11.41 3.26
C VAL A 339 -11.00 -10.29 3.71
N ASN A 340 -10.51 -9.06 3.74
CA ASN A 340 -11.26 -7.84 4.07
C ASN A 340 -11.46 -6.92 2.85
N GLY A 341 -11.43 -7.47 1.63
CA GLY A 341 -11.43 -6.69 0.39
C GLY A 341 -10.05 -6.15 0.05
N GLY A 342 -9.88 -5.57 -1.12
CA GLY A 342 -8.61 -5.03 -1.59
C GLY A 342 -8.75 -3.68 -2.28
N ALA A 343 -7.76 -3.29 -3.06
CA ALA A 343 -7.61 -1.95 -3.61
C ALA A 343 -8.76 -1.50 -4.54
N ILE A 344 -9.47 -2.42 -5.19
CA ILE A 344 -10.65 -2.08 -5.99
C ILE A 344 -11.71 -1.40 -5.12
N ALA A 345 -11.90 -1.88 -3.88
CA ALA A 345 -12.88 -1.37 -2.93
C ALA A 345 -12.29 -0.38 -1.91
N LEU A 346 -10.98 -0.39 -1.67
CA LEU A 346 -10.33 0.35 -0.59
C LEU A 346 -9.32 1.40 -1.08
N GLY A 347 -9.07 1.49 -2.40
CA GLY A 347 -8.15 2.44 -2.98
C GLY A 347 -6.70 1.95 -3.04
N HIS A 348 -5.91 2.65 -3.90
CA HIS A 348 -4.51 2.35 -4.16
C HIS A 348 -3.68 3.65 -4.24
N PRO A 349 -3.39 4.30 -3.10
CA PRO A 349 -2.47 5.44 -3.08
C PRO A 349 -1.04 4.91 -3.24
N LEU A 350 -0.54 4.92 -4.47
CA LEU A 350 0.59 4.15 -5.01
C LEU A 350 1.74 3.91 -4.03
N GLY A 351 2.51 4.95 -3.68
CA GLY A 351 3.67 4.84 -2.80
C GLY A 351 3.35 4.50 -1.34
N ALA A 352 2.11 4.75 -0.90
CA ALA A 352 1.65 4.41 0.45
C ALA A 352 1.18 2.96 0.56
N THR A 353 0.74 2.36 -0.56
CA THR A 353 -0.01 1.09 -0.56
C THR A 353 0.72 -0.03 0.17
N GLY A 354 2.02 -0.21 -0.04
CA GLY A 354 2.78 -1.28 0.62
C GLY A 354 2.75 -1.22 2.14
N ALA A 355 2.83 -0.02 2.71
CA ALA A 355 2.73 0.17 4.15
C ALA A 355 1.28 0.03 4.66
N MET A 356 0.29 0.48 3.88
CA MET A 356 -1.13 0.32 4.22
C MET A 356 -1.55 -1.16 4.19
N LEU A 357 -1.10 -1.93 3.20
CA LEU A 357 -1.34 -3.38 3.14
C LEU A 357 -0.65 -4.12 4.30
N THR A 358 0.56 -3.69 4.68
CA THR A 358 1.24 -4.25 5.85
C THR A 358 0.44 -3.99 7.14
N ALA A 359 -0.07 -2.77 7.34
CA ALA A 359 -0.91 -2.45 8.48
C ALA A 359 -2.19 -3.31 8.50
N ARG A 360 -2.85 -3.49 7.36
CA ARG A 360 -4.05 -4.32 7.21
C ARG A 360 -3.76 -5.79 7.48
N LEU A 361 -2.68 -6.32 6.91
CA LEU A 361 -2.24 -7.69 7.13
C LEU A 361 -2.03 -7.96 8.61
N LEU A 362 -1.23 -7.13 9.30
CA LEU A 362 -0.90 -7.32 10.71
C LEU A 362 -2.13 -7.18 11.62
N ASN A 363 -3.02 -6.25 11.30
CA ASN A 363 -4.28 -6.08 12.01
C ASN A 363 -5.16 -7.34 11.92
N GLU A 364 -5.31 -7.92 10.73
CA GLU A 364 -6.10 -9.13 10.55
C GLU A 364 -5.42 -10.37 11.15
N MET A 365 -4.09 -10.49 11.07
CA MET A 365 -3.34 -11.56 11.74
C MET A 365 -3.54 -11.54 13.25
N GLY A 366 -3.57 -10.34 13.87
CA GLY A 366 -3.86 -10.18 15.29
C GLY A 366 -5.24 -10.67 15.71
N ARG A 367 -6.21 -10.66 14.80
CA ARG A 367 -7.58 -11.14 15.02
C ARG A 367 -7.72 -12.67 14.86
N ARG A 368 -6.73 -13.34 14.27
CA ARG A 368 -6.74 -14.78 13.96
C ARG A 368 -5.70 -15.52 14.79
N PRO A 369 -6.11 -16.21 15.86
CA PRO A 369 -5.16 -16.83 16.79
C PRO A 369 -4.21 -17.83 16.14
N ASP A 370 -4.62 -18.48 15.05
CA ASP A 370 -3.84 -19.53 14.40
C ASP A 370 -2.94 -18.99 13.26
N SER A 371 -3.02 -17.66 12.94
CA SER A 371 -2.19 -17.10 11.86
C SER A 371 -0.77 -16.85 12.33
N ARG A 372 0.19 -17.38 11.61
CA ARG A 372 1.63 -17.24 11.88
C ARG A 372 2.34 -16.43 10.79
N TYR A 373 2.19 -16.83 9.53
CA TYR A 373 2.84 -16.14 8.42
C TYR A 373 1.84 -15.36 7.58
N GLY A 374 2.18 -14.12 7.29
CA GLY A 374 1.43 -13.27 6.37
C GLY A 374 2.31 -12.71 5.27
N MET A 375 1.73 -12.49 4.10
CA MET A 375 2.41 -11.96 2.92
C MET A 375 1.74 -10.70 2.41
N VAL A 376 2.54 -9.70 2.06
CA VAL A 376 2.14 -8.55 1.23
C VAL A 376 2.82 -8.66 -0.11
N THR A 377 2.05 -8.56 -1.19
CA THR A 377 2.59 -8.63 -2.55
C THR A 377 1.87 -7.69 -3.50
N MET A 378 2.56 -7.22 -4.53
CA MET A 378 2.01 -6.28 -5.50
C MET A 378 2.76 -6.26 -6.82
N CYS A 379 2.03 -5.92 -7.88
CA CYS A 379 2.62 -5.52 -9.15
C CYS A 379 3.15 -4.08 -9.04
N ILE A 380 4.09 -3.75 -9.90
CA ILE A 380 4.78 -2.45 -9.89
C ILE A 380 4.91 -1.96 -11.32
N GLY A 381 4.62 -0.70 -11.54
CA GLY A 381 4.74 -0.06 -12.86
C GLY A 381 6.08 -0.29 -13.54
N VAL A 382 6.09 -0.27 -14.87
CA VAL A 382 7.27 -0.49 -15.71
C VAL A 382 7.86 -1.92 -15.58
N GLY A 383 7.02 -2.90 -15.29
CA GLY A 383 7.41 -4.32 -15.33
C GLY A 383 8.19 -4.81 -14.13
N MET A 384 7.60 -4.72 -12.93
CA MET A 384 8.18 -5.27 -11.71
C MET A 384 7.10 -5.91 -10.82
N GLY A 385 7.54 -6.74 -9.86
CA GLY A 385 6.73 -7.26 -8.78
C GLY A 385 7.51 -7.27 -7.48
N ALA A 386 6.80 -7.24 -6.34
CA ALA A 386 7.42 -7.41 -5.03
C ALA A 386 6.55 -8.25 -4.09
N ALA A 387 7.22 -8.96 -3.17
CA ALA A 387 6.58 -9.67 -2.09
C ALA A 387 7.42 -9.59 -0.80
N ALA A 388 6.74 -9.46 0.34
CA ALA A 388 7.35 -9.51 1.67
C ALA A 388 6.57 -10.47 2.58
N ILE A 389 7.28 -11.15 3.47
CA ILE A 389 6.70 -12.08 4.45
C ILE A 389 6.98 -11.57 5.86
N PHE A 390 5.96 -11.66 6.70
CA PHE A 390 5.97 -11.29 8.11
C PHE A 390 5.53 -12.49 8.96
N GLU A 391 6.21 -12.73 10.07
CA GLU A 391 5.81 -13.70 11.09
C GLU A 391 5.17 -12.97 12.26
N TYR A 392 3.92 -13.27 12.58
CA TYR A 392 3.22 -12.65 13.70
C TYR A 392 3.76 -13.19 15.02
N VAL A 393 4.09 -12.30 15.97
CA VAL A 393 4.60 -12.67 17.29
C VAL A 393 3.45 -12.73 18.28
N ARG A 394 3.39 -13.81 19.09
CA ARG A 394 2.35 -14.03 20.11
C ARG A 394 2.95 -14.16 21.50
#